data_c0ce5b28510420dfd9d9d6689470e3b9
#
_entry.id   c0ce5b28510420dfd9d9d6689470e3b9
#
_cell.length_a   1.000
_cell.length_b   1.000
_cell.length_c   1.000
_cell.angle_alpha   90.00
_cell.angle_beta   90.00
_cell.angle_gamma   90.00
#
_symmetry.space_group_name_H-M   'P 1'
#
loop_
_entity.id
_entity.type
_entity.pdbx_description
1 polymer ?
#
loop_
_entity_poly.entity_id
_entity_poly.type
_entity_poly.pdbx_seq_one_letter_code
_entity_poly.pdbx_strand_id
1 'polypeptide(L)'
;MHNARKPFSLTFPATFLLIAAIVVGTLAALPGRAAAAVPKAAATVRPIVFVHGFFGSGSQIQTQAKRFTSNGYPASYIEANDYDSLFFNNSREQVYAALDARIARLKATTGATQVDLVGHSLGTSISQDYLRSSTARAANVAHYANLDGATATALPGGVPTLAVWGQNRGDSTITGATNVALPNQSHVELTSSVETFTAMYRFFTGSDPATTNIVSQPGNIQVGGRVLNFPSNTTPANATLNVYPVNATTGARTGGSIATVQLTGDGSFGPITASGTQRYEFAVTKQGLTHHHYFEPFRRTDLVVRVLTNDAGTGADVLLERGAAHTTMLAYRNKEWWTDEGDTLTINGTSVTTAPRSRGAIGVFAFDAGQDKRSNPGTAPGLLSFLPFISGTDVYIPSSPASTVVVESHQRGGLQTHRFGFPNFPSDKNVVTLNFDDFPQL
;
A
#
# COMPACT_ATOMS: atom_id res chain seq x y z
N MET A 1 -34.60 -49.06 32.34
CA MET A 1 -34.98 -49.90 31.20
C MET A 1 -33.90 -49.68 30.14
N HIS A 2 -32.89 -50.51 30.19
CA HIS A 2 -32.60 -51.70 29.38
C HIS A 2 -32.81 -51.42 27.88
N ASN A 3 -31.76 -51.39 27.05
CA ASN A 3 -31.06 -52.55 26.50
C ASN A 3 -29.76 -52.19 25.78
N ALA A 4 -28.73 -52.91 26.17
CA ALA A 4 -27.44 -53.05 25.47
C ALA A 4 -27.58 -54.11 24.36
N ARG A 5 -26.82 -53.98 23.25
CA ARG A 5 -26.40 -55.14 22.45
C ARG A 5 -24.94 -55.02 22.00
N LYS A 6 -24.27 -56.16 22.16
CA LYS A 6 -22.86 -56.47 22.02
C LYS A 6 -22.43 -56.68 20.55
N PRO A 7 -21.11 -56.89 20.35
CA PRO A 7 -20.46 -56.93 19.01
C PRO A 7 -20.41 -58.36 18.42
N PHE A 8 -20.19 -58.41 17.09
CA PHE A 8 -19.90 -59.67 16.41
C PHE A 8 -18.47 -59.63 15.80
N SER A 9 -17.66 -60.59 16.26
CA SER A 9 -16.38 -60.97 15.66
C SER A 9 -16.59 -62.11 14.70
N LEU A 10 -15.88 -62.17 13.59
CA LEU A 10 -15.68 -63.42 12.84
C LEU A 10 -14.27 -63.46 12.22
N THR A 11 -13.68 -64.56 12.51
CA THR A 11 -12.34 -65.05 12.28
C THR A 11 -12.13 -65.57 10.84
N PHE A 12 -10.84 -65.55 10.43
CA PHE A 12 -10.28 -66.16 9.21
C PHE A 12 -10.42 -67.65 9.14
N PRO A 13 -10.24 -68.27 7.92
CA PRO A 13 -9.04 -69.12 7.78
C PRO A 13 -8.27 -68.95 6.45
N ALA A 14 -7.04 -69.44 6.55
CA ALA A 14 -5.96 -69.41 5.58
C ALA A 14 -6.03 -70.58 4.57
N THR A 15 -5.20 -70.44 3.53
CA THR A 15 -4.47 -71.48 2.75
C THR A 15 -5.12 -71.97 1.44
N PHE A 16 -4.46 -71.68 0.29
CA PHE A 16 -3.83 -72.70 -0.54
C PHE A 16 -2.94 -72.07 -1.63
N LEU A 17 -1.68 -72.52 -1.68
CA LEU A 17 -0.68 -72.29 -2.74
C LEU A 17 -1.10 -73.02 -4.03
N LEU A 18 -0.91 -72.38 -5.18
CA LEU A 18 -0.63 -73.08 -6.43
C LEU A 18 0.38 -72.32 -7.30
N ILE A 19 1.51 -72.96 -7.54
CA ILE A 19 2.58 -72.50 -8.42
C ILE A 19 2.22 -72.83 -9.87
N ALA A 20 2.14 -71.80 -10.75
CA ALA A 20 2.16 -72.01 -12.19
C ALA A 20 3.24 -71.08 -12.79
N ALA A 21 4.31 -71.68 -13.25
CA ALA A 21 5.35 -71.00 -14.02
C ALA A 21 4.85 -70.76 -15.45
N ILE A 22 4.78 -69.52 -15.84
CA ILE A 22 4.58 -69.14 -17.23
C ILE A 22 5.75 -68.24 -17.66
N VAL A 23 6.52 -68.73 -18.60
CA VAL A 23 7.59 -68.00 -19.32
C VAL A 23 6.87 -66.90 -20.14
N VAL A 24 7.16 -65.66 -19.82
CA VAL A 24 6.71 -64.53 -20.65
C VAL A 24 7.94 -63.80 -21.14
N GLY A 25 8.07 -63.74 -22.43
CA GLY A 25 9.16 -63.03 -23.12
C GLY A 25 9.17 -61.55 -22.81
N THR A 26 10.34 -61.04 -22.57
CA THR A 26 10.58 -59.61 -22.36
C THR A 26 10.39 -58.84 -23.70
N LEU A 27 9.24 -58.23 -23.87
CA LEU A 27 9.11 -57.07 -24.79
C LEU A 27 9.77 -55.87 -24.10
N ALA A 28 10.93 -55.45 -24.57
CA ALA A 28 11.51 -54.18 -24.18
C ALA A 28 10.61 -53.02 -24.65
N ALA A 29 9.86 -52.43 -23.73
CA ALA A 29 9.15 -51.18 -23.99
C ALA A 29 10.22 -50.06 -24.07
N LEU A 30 10.37 -49.49 -25.24
CA LEU A 30 11.12 -48.24 -25.42
C LEU A 30 10.51 -47.14 -24.53
N PRO A 31 11.32 -46.38 -23.75
CA PRO A 31 10.82 -45.31 -22.95
C PRO A 31 10.20 -44.24 -23.90
N GLY A 32 8.87 -44.05 -23.82
CA GLY A 32 8.22 -42.98 -24.48
C GLY A 32 8.88 -41.66 -24.04
N ARG A 33 9.48 -40.92 -24.98
CA ARG A 33 9.91 -39.56 -24.75
C ARG A 33 8.68 -38.78 -24.28
N ALA A 34 8.67 -38.45 -22.97
CA ALA A 34 7.76 -37.40 -22.47
C ALA A 34 8.02 -36.14 -23.32
N ALA A 35 7.01 -35.74 -24.06
CA ALA A 35 7.08 -34.46 -24.75
C ALA A 35 7.37 -33.40 -23.69
N ALA A 36 8.54 -32.76 -23.77
CA ALA A 36 8.87 -31.64 -22.93
C ALA A 36 7.75 -30.61 -23.11
N ALA A 37 7.04 -30.29 -22.04
CA ALA A 37 6.06 -29.22 -22.05
C ALA A 37 6.76 -27.96 -22.58
N VAL A 38 6.30 -27.45 -23.71
CA VAL A 38 6.79 -26.18 -24.27
C VAL A 38 6.62 -25.17 -23.14
N PRO A 39 7.67 -24.47 -22.67
CA PRO A 39 7.53 -23.46 -21.65
C PRO A 39 6.50 -22.45 -22.18
N LYS A 40 5.38 -22.26 -21.47
CA LYS A 40 4.43 -21.20 -21.77
C LYS A 40 5.27 -19.92 -21.77
N ALA A 41 5.36 -19.24 -22.92
CA ALA A 41 6.10 -17.99 -23.02
C ALA A 41 5.63 -17.11 -21.87
N ALA A 42 6.59 -16.64 -21.05
CA ALA A 42 6.27 -15.73 -19.97
C ALA A 42 5.45 -14.58 -20.58
N ALA A 43 4.24 -14.39 -20.11
CA ALA A 43 3.41 -13.30 -20.59
C ALA A 43 4.24 -12.03 -20.42
N THR A 44 4.45 -11.28 -21.50
CA THR A 44 5.17 -10.01 -21.45
C THR A 44 4.30 -9.05 -20.65
N VAL A 45 4.65 -8.87 -19.35
CA VAL A 45 3.93 -7.96 -18.47
C VAL A 45 4.12 -6.53 -18.93
N ARG A 46 3.05 -5.72 -18.89
CA ARG A 46 3.09 -4.30 -19.24
C ARG A 46 3.42 -3.47 -18.00
N PRO A 47 4.07 -2.31 -18.17
CA PRO A 47 4.21 -1.35 -17.09
C PRO A 47 2.85 -0.85 -16.59
N ILE A 48 2.78 -0.54 -15.30
CA ILE A 48 1.57 -0.03 -14.64
C ILE A 48 1.80 1.42 -14.21
N VAL A 49 0.85 2.31 -14.55
CA VAL A 49 0.83 3.69 -14.06
C VAL A 49 -0.41 3.90 -13.19
N PHE A 50 -0.20 4.39 -11.98
CA PHE A 50 -1.26 4.68 -11.02
C PHE A 50 -1.52 6.18 -10.90
N VAL A 51 -2.81 6.56 -10.83
CA VAL A 51 -3.29 7.93 -10.59
C VAL A 51 -4.12 7.93 -9.30
N HIS A 52 -3.61 8.59 -8.27
CA HIS A 52 -4.20 8.60 -6.94
C HIS A 52 -5.48 9.45 -6.84
N GLY A 53 -6.23 9.27 -5.73
CA GLY A 53 -7.43 10.03 -5.39
C GLY A 53 -7.15 11.38 -4.71
N PHE A 54 -8.23 12.01 -4.25
CA PHE A 54 -8.18 13.26 -3.49
C PHE A 54 -7.37 13.07 -2.19
N PHE A 55 -6.48 14.00 -1.86
CA PHE A 55 -5.52 13.91 -0.76
C PHE A 55 -4.64 12.66 -0.80
N GLY A 56 -4.54 11.99 -1.95
CA GLY A 56 -3.71 10.81 -2.12
C GLY A 56 -2.29 11.12 -2.59
N SER A 57 -1.54 10.06 -2.77
CA SER A 57 -0.22 10.03 -3.42
C SER A 57 0.05 8.63 -3.98
N GLY A 58 1.21 8.44 -4.59
CA GLY A 58 1.63 7.12 -5.06
C GLY A 58 1.76 6.05 -3.97
N SER A 59 1.74 6.41 -2.68
CA SER A 59 1.72 5.43 -1.58
C SER A 59 0.52 4.48 -1.65
N GLN A 60 -0.61 4.92 -2.21
CA GLN A 60 -1.82 4.10 -2.32
C GLN A 60 -1.62 2.82 -3.14
N ILE A 61 -0.70 2.80 -4.13
CA ILE A 61 -0.41 1.60 -4.93
C ILE A 61 0.69 0.71 -4.32
N GLN A 62 1.36 1.13 -3.25
CA GLN A 62 2.56 0.48 -2.72
C GLN A 62 2.34 -1.00 -2.41
N THR A 63 1.25 -1.33 -1.74
CA THR A 63 0.90 -2.72 -1.41
C THR A 63 0.65 -3.56 -2.66
N GLN A 64 -0.07 -3.04 -3.63
CA GLN A 64 -0.29 -3.75 -4.90
C GLN A 64 1.01 -3.89 -5.69
N ALA A 65 1.88 -2.88 -5.70
CA ALA A 65 3.19 -2.98 -6.32
C ALA A 65 4.02 -4.14 -5.73
N LYS A 66 4.01 -4.31 -4.40
CA LYS A 66 4.63 -5.46 -3.73
C LYS A 66 4.00 -6.80 -4.14
N ARG A 67 2.67 -6.87 -4.35
CA ARG A 67 2.00 -8.08 -4.84
C ARG A 67 2.31 -8.36 -6.30
N PHE A 68 2.27 -7.35 -7.18
CA PHE A 68 2.66 -7.52 -8.58
C PHE A 68 4.11 -8.01 -8.69
N THR A 69 5.03 -7.42 -7.93
CA THR A 69 6.43 -7.86 -7.93
C THR A 69 6.62 -9.25 -7.30
N SER A 70 5.74 -9.69 -6.38
CA SER A 70 5.70 -11.08 -5.87
C SER A 70 5.26 -12.08 -6.95
N ASN A 71 4.66 -11.60 -8.02
CA ASN A 71 4.20 -12.38 -9.16
C ASN A 71 5.04 -12.13 -10.43
N GLY A 72 6.28 -11.65 -10.28
CA GLY A 72 7.25 -11.57 -11.37
C GLY A 72 7.28 -10.24 -12.13
N TYR A 73 6.48 -9.23 -11.76
CA TYR A 73 6.65 -7.90 -12.32
C TYR A 73 7.98 -7.28 -11.86
N PRO A 74 8.79 -6.70 -12.74
CA PRO A 74 9.90 -5.88 -12.31
C PRO A 74 9.41 -4.65 -11.53
N ALA A 75 10.07 -4.30 -10.42
CA ALA A 75 9.65 -3.15 -9.61
C ALA A 75 9.69 -1.82 -10.40
N SER A 76 10.61 -1.70 -11.36
CA SER A 76 10.73 -0.55 -12.26
C SER A 76 9.59 -0.43 -13.29
N TYR A 77 8.70 -1.41 -13.37
CA TYR A 77 7.53 -1.36 -14.24
C TYR A 77 6.30 -0.72 -13.58
N ILE A 78 6.39 -0.36 -12.30
CA ILE A 78 5.24 0.16 -11.55
C ILE A 78 5.58 1.57 -11.08
N GLU A 79 4.79 2.54 -11.54
CA GLU A 79 4.97 3.95 -11.20
C GLU A 79 3.64 4.60 -10.81
N ALA A 80 3.72 5.69 -10.07
CA ALA A 80 2.57 6.52 -9.73
C ALA A 80 2.76 7.95 -10.24
N ASN A 81 1.68 8.55 -10.72
CA ASN A 81 1.62 9.95 -11.11
C ASN A 81 1.11 10.77 -9.92
N ASP A 82 2.03 11.34 -9.16
CA ASP A 82 1.70 12.27 -8.08
C ASP A 82 1.32 13.64 -8.66
N TYR A 83 0.25 14.22 -8.17
CA TYR A 83 -0.25 15.53 -8.58
C TYR A 83 -0.93 16.23 -7.40
N ASP A 84 -1.05 17.55 -7.45
CA ASP A 84 -1.86 18.29 -6.47
C ASP A 84 -3.35 18.07 -6.78
N SER A 85 -4.00 17.26 -5.97
CA SER A 85 -5.41 16.92 -6.12
C SER A 85 -6.39 18.06 -5.77
N LEU A 86 -5.87 19.16 -5.20
CA LEU A 86 -6.59 20.42 -5.01
C LEU A 86 -6.47 21.35 -6.23
N PHE A 87 -5.56 21.04 -7.15
CA PHE A 87 -5.29 21.84 -8.36
C PHE A 87 -4.84 23.28 -8.10
N PHE A 88 -4.21 23.55 -6.94
CA PHE A 88 -3.59 24.85 -6.68
C PHE A 88 -2.23 25.00 -7.38
N ASN A 89 -1.49 23.90 -7.51
CA ASN A 89 -0.13 23.87 -8.06
C ASN A 89 -0.04 23.27 -9.46
N ASN A 90 -1.11 22.68 -9.98
CA ASN A 90 -1.18 22.14 -11.33
C ASN A 90 -2.58 22.21 -11.91
N SER A 91 -2.67 22.35 -13.23
CA SER A 91 -3.91 22.18 -13.98
C SER A 91 -4.11 20.71 -14.39
N ARG A 92 -5.32 20.34 -14.82
CA ARG A 92 -5.59 18.99 -15.38
C ARG A 92 -4.70 18.69 -16.58
N GLU A 93 -4.47 19.65 -17.47
CA GLU A 93 -3.62 19.45 -18.65
C GLU A 93 -2.15 19.22 -18.27
N GLN A 94 -1.66 19.87 -17.22
CA GLN A 94 -0.33 19.57 -16.69
C GLN A 94 -0.23 18.16 -16.10
N VAL A 95 -1.32 17.66 -15.44
CA VAL A 95 -1.40 16.27 -14.98
C VAL A 95 -1.37 15.30 -16.17
N TYR A 96 -2.08 15.61 -17.25
CA TYR A 96 -2.06 14.79 -18.48
C TYR A 96 -0.68 14.79 -19.15
N ALA A 97 -0.03 15.94 -19.23
CA ALA A 97 1.34 16.04 -19.77
C ALA A 97 2.35 15.23 -18.92
N ALA A 98 2.19 15.22 -17.60
CA ALA A 98 2.99 14.39 -16.70
C ALA A 98 2.74 12.89 -16.93
N LEU A 99 1.49 12.48 -17.16
CA LEU A 99 1.14 11.11 -17.55
C LEU A 99 1.75 10.74 -18.91
N ASP A 100 1.66 11.61 -19.92
CA ASP A 100 2.26 11.39 -21.24
C ASP A 100 3.77 11.16 -21.12
N ALA A 101 4.48 12.00 -20.36
CA ALA A 101 5.93 11.89 -20.15
C ALA A 101 6.29 10.58 -19.41
N ARG A 102 5.52 10.19 -18.39
CA ARG A 102 5.73 8.97 -17.62
C ARG A 102 5.52 7.73 -18.48
N ILE A 103 4.43 7.68 -19.24
CA ILE A 103 4.12 6.58 -20.15
C ILE A 103 5.18 6.46 -21.24
N ALA A 104 5.60 7.58 -21.84
CA ALA A 104 6.67 7.58 -22.84
C ALA A 104 7.99 7.03 -22.27
N ARG A 105 8.37 7.45 -21.06
CA ARG A 105 9.58 6.94 -20.38
C ARG A 105 9.47 5.44 -20.09
N LEU A 106 8.36 4.97 -19.54
CA LEU A 106 8.14 3.55 -19.26
C LEU A 106 8.22 2.71 -20.54
N LYS A 107 7.58 3.16 -21.62
CA LYS A 107 7.66 2.47 -22.92
C LYS A 107 9.12 2.42 -23.43
N ALA A 108 9.85 3.52 -23.33
CA ALA A 108 11.24 3.57 -23.78
C ALA A 108 12.17 2.67 -22.95
N THR A 109 11.97 2.62 -21.63
CA THR A 109 12.85 1.85 -20.72
C THR A 109 12.52 0.37 -20.66
N THR A 110 11.27 -0.02 -20.94
CA THR A 110 10.80 -1.41 -20.83
C THR A 110 10.65 -2.11 -22.19
N GLY A 111 10.64 -1.37 -23.30
CA GLY A 111 10.31 -1.89 -24.63
C GLY A 111 8.82 -2.18 -24.84
N ALA A 112 7.96 -1.90 -23.85
CA ALA A 112 6.53 -2.08 -23.98
C ALA A 112 5.93 -1.08 -24.99
N THR A 113 4.93 -1.51 -25.75
CA THR A 113 4.21 -0.64 -26.68
C THR A 113 3.07 0.13 -26.00
N GLN A 114 2.55 -0.39 -24.90
CA GLN A 114 1.44 0.15 -24.12
C GLN A 114 1.70 -0.06 -22.62
N VAL A 115 0.95 0.67 -21.78
CA VAL A 115 0.91 0.50 -20.32
C VAL A 115 -0.49 0.04 -19.87
N ASP A 116 -0.58 -0.44 -18.63
CA ASP A 116 -1.85 -0.59 -17.91
C ASP A 116 -2.02 0.63 -16.98
N LEU A 117 -3.18 1.28 -17.04
CA LEU A 117 -3.50 2.49 -16.26
C LEU A 117 -4.43 2.13 -15.11
N VAL A 118 -4.14 2.64 -13.90
CA VAL A 118 -4.99 2.45 -12.73
C VAL A 118 -5.35 3.81 -12.15
N GLY A 119 -6.64 4.09 -11.98
CA GLY A 119 -7.12 5.28 -11.30
C GLY A 119 -7.88 4.91 -10.03
N HIS A 120 -7.71 5.68 -8.95
CA HIS A 120 -8.49 5.55 -7.72
C HIS A 120 -9.25 6.84 -7.42
N SER A 121 -10.54 6.74 -7.03
CA SER A 121 -11.33 7.89 -6.59
C SER A 121 -11.32 9.06 -7.62
N LEU A 122 -10.86 10.26 -7.24
CA LEU A 122 -10.65 11.39 -8.17
C LEU A 122 -9.72 11.01 -9.33
N GLY A 123 -8.72 10.18 -9.09
CA GLY A 123 -7.82 9.68 -10.13
C GLY A 123 -8.53 8.91 -11.24
N THR A 124 -9.72 8.37 -10.99
CA THR A 124 -10.53 7.73 -12.04
C THR A 124 -11.10 8.77 -13.00
N SER A 125 -11.59 9.90 -12.49
CA SER A 125 -12.04 11.02 -13.34
C SER A 125 -10.90 11.56 -14.19
N ILE A 126 -9.72 11.76 -13.58
CA ILE A 126 -8.50 12.19 -14.30
C ILE A 126 -8.16 11.19 -15.41
N SER A 127 -8.14 9.89 -15.09
CA SER A 127 -7.79 8.83 -16.04
C SER A 127 -8.81 8.72 -17.17
N GLN A 128 -10.10 8.77 -16.87
CA GLN A 128 -11.17 8.73 -17.87
C GLN A 128 -11.09 9.93 -18.82
N ASP A 129 -10.92 11.14 -18.28
CA ASP A 129 -10.79 12.36 -19.07
C ASP A 129 -9.51 12.33 -19.92
N TYR A 130 -8.39 11.84 -19.37
CA TYR A 130 -7.13 11.60 -20.09
C TYR A 130 -7.34 10.69 -21.30
N LEU A 131 -8.01 9.55 -21.11
CA LEU A 131 -8.28 8.59 -22.17
C LEU A 131 -9.24 9.13 -23.25
N ARG A 132 -10.19 9.98 -22.88
CA ARG A 132 -11.14 10.61 -23.82
C ARG A 132 -10.54 11.80 -24.54
N SER A 133 -9.53 12.45 -23.99
CA SER A 133 -8.97 13.70 -24.52
C SER A 133 -8.25 13.53 -25.86
N SER A 134 -7.76 12.31 -26.18
CA SER A 134 -7.04 12.05 -27.42
C SER A 134 -7.00 10.55 -27.74
N THR A 135 -7.24 10.21 -29.01
CA THR A 135 -7.07 8.83 -29.51
C THR A 135 -5.62 8.35 -29.35
N ALA A 136 -4.63 9.25 -29.45
CA ALA A 136 -3.22 8.91 -29.24
C ALA A 136 -2.94 8.54 -27.77
N ARG A 137 -3.57 9.23 -26.81
CA ARG A 137 -3.47 8.91 -25.38
C ARG A 137 -4.11 7.55 -25.08
N ALA A 138 -5.33 7.32 -25.57
CA ALA A 138 -6.01 6.02 -25.44
C ALA A 138 -5.19 4.87 -26.04
N ALA A 139 -4.58 5.06 -27.23
CA ALA A 139 -3.76 4.05 -27.90
C ALA A 139 -2.50 3.65 -27.13
N ASN A 140 -2.03 4.45 -26.18
CA ASN A 140 -0.91 4.11 -25.28
C ASN A 140 -1.29 3.22 -24.10
N VAL A 141 -2.59 2.96 -23.87
CA VAL A 141 -3.12 2.20 -22.74
C VAL A 141 -3.77 0.92 -23.23
N ALA A 142 -3.30 -0.21 -22.74
CA ALA A 142 -3.86 -1.54 -23.06
C ALA A 142 -5.10 -1.85 -22.24
N HIS A 143 -5.05 -1.55 -20.94
CA HIS A 143 -6.14 -1.76 -20.00
C HIS A 143 -6.24 -0.59 -19.03
N TYR A 144 -7.46 -0.31 -18.59
CA TYR A 144 -7.74 0.66 -17.56
C TYR A 144 -8.44 -0.02 -16.37
N ALA A 145 -7.95 0.21 -15.15
CA ALA A 145 -8.62 -0.20 -13.92
C ALA A 145 -9.16 1.04 -13.18
N ASN A 146 -10.47 1.08 -12.97
CA ASN A 146 -11.21 2.11 -12.25
C ASN A 146 -11.51 1.62 -10.84
N LEU A 147 -10.86 2.19 -9.82
CA LEU A 147 -11.04 1.80 -8.44
C LEU A 147 -11.91 2.84 -7.72
N ASP A 148 -13.14 2.47 -7.45
CA ASP A 148 -14.14 3.21 -6.64
C ASP A 148 -14.28 4.70 -6.96
N GLY A 149 -14.39 5.05 -8.24
CA GLY A 149 -14.46 6.45 -8.65
C GLY A 149 -15.59 6.77 -9.63
N ALA A 150 -15.26 7.43 -10.73
CA ALA A 150 -16.24 7.88 -11.72
C ALA A 150 -16.91 6.71 -12.45
N THR A 151 -18.22 6.81 -12.66
CA THR A 151 -18.99 5.95 -13.59
C THR A 151 -18.88 6.47 -15.01
N ALA A 152 -19.27 5.65 -16.00
CA ALA A 152 -19.35 6.08 -17.40
C ALA A 152 -20.38 5.26 -18.17
N THR A 153 -20.96 5.86 -19.22
CA THR A 153 -21.93 5.22 -20.11
C THR A 153 -21.28 4.47 -21.29
N ALA A 154 -19.95 4.53 -21.40
CA ALA A 154 -19.14 3.80 -22.38
C ALA A 154 -17.72 3.62 -21.84
N LEU A 155 -16.93 2.74 -22.47
CA LEU A 155 -15.52 2.56 -22.13
C LEU A 155 -14.73 3.87 -22.36
N PRO A 156 -13.98 4.37 -21.37
CA PRO A 156 -13.18 5.59 -21.51
C PRO A 156 -12.15 5.45 -22.65
N GLY A 157 -12.24 6.31 -23.66
CA GLY A 157 -11.40 6.24 -24.85
C GLY A 157 -11.49 4.93 -25.64
N GLY A 158 -12.51 4.10 -25.41
CA GLY A 158 -12.64 2.77 -25.99
C GLY A 158 -11.69 1.71 -25.40
N VAL A 159 -10.98 2.03 -24.32
CA VAL A 159 -10.00 1.14 -23.70
C VAL A 159 -10.70 0.06 -22.86
N PRO A 160 -10.32 -1.23 -22.99
CA PRO A 160 -10.81 -2.28 -22.12
C PRO A 160 -10.67 -1.90 -20.64
N THR A 161 -11.77 -1.99 -19.88
CA THR A 161 -11.87 -1.43 -18.54
C THR A 161 -12.33 -2.49 -17.52
N LEU A 162 -11.63 -2.55 -16.38
CA LEU A 162 -12.07 -3.16 -15.14
C LEU A 162 -12.58 -2.04 -14.21
N ALA A 163 -13.76 -2.18 -13.63
CA ALA A 163 -14.29 -1.25 -12.64
C ALA A 163 -14.57 -2.00 -11.33
N VAL A 164 -13.91 -1.59 -10.25
CA VAL A 164 -14.07 -2.17 -8.92
C VAL A 164 -14.76 -1.16 -8.02
N TRP A 165 -15.84 -1.58 -7.35
CA TRP A 165 -16.72 -0.75 -6.57
C TRP A 165 -16.73 -1.20 -5.11
N GLY A 166 -16.49 -0.28 -4.20
CA GLY A 166 -16.44 -0.54 -2.75
C GLY A 166 -17.79 -0.40 -2.05
N GLN A 167 -17.70 -0.20 -0.76
CA GLN A 167 -18.84 0.00 0.12
C GLN A 167 -19.79 1.10 -0.40
N ASN A 168 -21.10 0.81 -0.37
CA ASN A 168 -22.18 1.71 -0.81
C ASN A 168 -22.14 2.09 -2.32
N ARG A 169 -21.38 1.36 -3.14
CA ARG A 169 -21.27 1.61 -4.57
C ARG A 169 -21.50 0.37 -5.43
N GLY A 170 -22.10 -0.67 -4.87
CA GLY A 170 -22.32 -1.95 -5.56
C GLY A 170 -23.14 -1.84 -6.85
N ASP A 171 -24.01 -0.81 -6.97
CA ASP A 171 -24.83 -0.55 -8.16
C ASP A 171 -24.15 0.39 -9.17
N SER A 172 -22.93 0.88 -8.88
CA SER A 172 -22.17 1.71 -9.80
C SER A 172 -21.62 0.89 -10.96
N THR A 173 -21.57 1.48 -12.16
CA THR A 173 -21.08 0.77 -13.35
C THR A 173 -20.33 1.69 -14.31
N ILE A 174 -19.47 1.07 -15.12
CA ILE A 174 -19.04 1.60 -16.41
C ILE A 174 -19.60 0.66 -17.47
N THR A 175 -20.40 1.20 -18.39
CA THR A 175 -21.04 0.39 -19.44
C THR A 175 -19.98 -0.22 -20.36
N GLY A 176 -20.07 -1.54 -20.57
CA GLY A 176 -19.10 -2.31 -21.36
C GLY A 176 -17.85 -2.76 -20.62
N ALA A 177 -17.66 -2.33 -19.37
CA ALA A 177 -16.54 -2.77 -18.53
C ALA A 177 -16.84 -4.08 -17.81
N THR A 178 -15.78 -4.74 -17.31
CA THR A 178 -15.89 -5.76 -16.26
C THR A 178 -16.12 -5.07 -14.94
N ASN A 179 -17.35 -5.10 -14.41
CA ASN A 179 -17.71 -4.48 -13.14
C ASN A 179 -17.65 -5.50 -12.00
N VAL A 180 -16.96 -5.19 -10.91
CA VAL A 180 -16.77 -6.02 -9.72
C VAL A 180 -17.18 -5.23 -8.48
N ALA A 181 -18.11 -5.75 -7.68
CA ALA A 181 -18.52 -5.14 -6.42
C ALA A 181 -17.82 -5.83 -5.23
N LEU A 182 -17.24 -5.04 -4.34
CA LEU A 182 -16.59 -5.46 -3.10
C LEU A 182 -17.22 -4.71 -1.90
N PRO A 183 -18.48 -5.01 -1.54
CA PRO A 183 -19.27 -4.20 -0.62
C PRO A 183 -18.73 -4.12 0.80
N ASN A 184 -17.84 -5.03 1.19
CA ASN A 184 -17.23 -5.09 2.51
C ASN A 184 -15.86 -4.39 2.58
N GLN A 185 -15.47 -3.69 1.52
CA GLN A 185 -14.21 -2.95 1.47
C GLN A 185 -14.47 -1.45 1.45
N SER A 186 -13.68 -0.73 2.23
CA SER A 186 -13.72 0.72 2.29
C SER A 186 -13.12 1.37 1.04
N HIS A 187 -13.37 2.67 0.88
CA HIS A 187 -13.00 3.44 -0.30
C HIS A 187 -11.49 3.37 -0.61
N VAL A 188 -10.63 3.57 0.39
CA VAL A 188 -9.17 3.53 0.19
C VAL A 188 -8.64 2.08 0.28
N GLU A 189 -9.25 1.20 1.08
CA GLU A 189 -8.86 -0.22 1.19
C GLU A 189 -8.81 -0.93 -0.17
N LEU A 190 -9.67 -0.53 -1.12
CA LEU A 190 -9.64 -1.07 -2.48
C LEU A 190 -8.29 -0.90 -3.18
N THR A 191 -7.49 0.10 -2.80
CA THR A 191 -6.16 0.30 -3.39
C THR A 191 -5.14 -0.72 -2.89
N SER A 192 -5.43 -1.45 -1.81
CA SER A 192 -4.50 -2.35 -1.13
C SER A 192 -5.03 -3.76 -0.93
N SER A 193 -6.32 -4.04 -1.24
CA SER A 193 -6.95 -5.34 -0.95
C SER A 193 -6.48 -6.46 -1.88
N VAL A 194 -6.61 -7.69 -1.38
CA VAL A 194 -6.28 -8.92 -2.10
C VAL A 194 -7.23 -9.14 -3.28
N GLU A 195 -8.51 -8.85 -3.09
CA GLU A 195 -9.55 -9.06 -4.09
C GLU A 195 -9.36 -8.12 -5.27
N THR A 196 -9.08 -6.83 -5.00
CA THR A 196 -8.76 -5.86 -6.05
C THR A 196 -7.47 -6.24 -6.77
N PHE A 197 -6.43 -6.69 -6.05
CA PHE A 197 -5.22 -7.19 -6.69
C PHE A 197 -5.51 -8.34 -7.64
N THR A 198 -6.27 -9.34 -7.18
CA THR A 198 -6.62 -10.53 -7.97
C THR A 198 -7.39 -10.15 -9.23
N ALA A 199 -8.36 -9.23 -9.10
CA ALA A 199 -9.13 -8.73 -10.23
C ALA A 199 -8.24 -7.99 -11.25
N MET A 200 -7.38 -7.08 -10.79
CA MET A 200 -6.44 -6.36 -11.66
C MET A 200 -5.45 -7.30 -12.33
N TYR A 201 -4.86 -8.23 -11.57
CA TYR A 201 -3.87 -9.15 -12.12
C TYR A 201 -4.46 -10.03 -13.23
N ARG A 202 -5.66 -10.62 -13.00
CA ARG A 202 -6.38 -11.38 -14.02
C ARG A 202 -6.69 -10.53 -15.25
N PHE A 203 -7.13 -9.31 -15.04
CA PHE A 203 -7.53 -8.42 -16.11
C PHE A 203 -6.33 -7.99 -16.97
N PHE A 204 -5.19 -7.71 -16.36
CA PHE A 204 -3.97 -7.27 -17.07
C PHE A 204 -3.23 -8.41 -17.75
N THR A 205 -3.26 -9.62 -17.18
CA THR A 205 -2.42 -10.74 -17.65
C THR A 205 -3.21 -11.87 -18.30
N GLY A 206 -4.53 -11.91 -18.13
CA GLY A 206 -5.37 -13.03 -18.54
C GLY A 206 -5.19 -14.30 -17.71
N SER A 207 -4.52 -14.23 -16.56
CA SER A 207 -4.22 -15.39 -15.71
C SER A 207 -4.35 -15.03 -14.23
N ASP A 208 -4.59 -16.05 -13.39
CA ASP A 208 -4.56 -15.86 -11.94
C ASP A 208 -3.13 -15.57 -11.43
N PRO A 209 -2.98 -14.76 -10.37
CA PRO A 209 -1.71 -14.59 -9.71
C PRO A 209 -1.25 -15.91 -9.08
N ALA A 210 0.05 -16.19 -9.12
CA ALA A 210 0.61 -17.35 -8.44
C ALA A 210 0.49 -17.24 -6.91
N THR A 211 0.45 -16.02 -6.40
CA THR A 211 0.24 -15.72 -4.97
C THR A 211 -0.43 -14.36 -4.79
N THR A 212 -1.24 -14.24 -3.76
CA THR A 212 -1.79 -12.96 -3.29
C THR A 212 -0.98 -12.37 -2.13
N ASN A 213 -0.04 -13.14 -1.60
CA ASN A 213 0.84 -12.70 -0.52
C ASN A 213 1.99 -11.84 -1.03
N ILE A 214 2.50 -10.98 -0.17
CA ILE A 214 3.77 -10.28 -0.39
C ILE A 214 4.90 -11.22 0.03
N VAL A 215 5.60 -11.76 -0.97
CA VAL A 215 6.70 -12.70 -0.78
C VAL A 215 7.98 -11.93 -0.49
N SER A 216 8.65 -12.26 0.62
CA SER A 216 9.95 -11.68 0.96
C SER A 216 11.01 -12.02 -0.10
N GLN A 217 11.76 -11.00 -0.51
CA GLN A 217 12.88 -11.16 -1.44
C GLN A 217 14.14 -11.54 -0.65
N PRO A 218 14.85 -12.57 -1.02
CA PRO A 218 16.11 -12.93 -0.35
C PRO A 218 17.21 -11.90 -0.65
N GLY A 219 18.14 -11.74 0.31
CA GLY A 219 19.26 -10.82 0.18
C GLY A 219 18.90 -9.35 0.29
N ASN A 220 19.68 -8.50 -0.36
CA ASN A 220 19.44 -7.06 -0.37
C ASN A 220 18.29 -6.71 -1.33
N ILE A 221 17.55 -5.71 -0.93
CA ILE A 221 16.48 -5.11 -1.71
C ILE A 221 16.86 -3.69 -2.14
N GLN A 222 16.09 -3.12 -3.06
CA GLN A 222 16.20 -1.72 -3.46
C GLN A 222 14.98 -0.94 -2.98
N VAL A 223 15.22 0.19 -2.32
CA VAL A 223 14.15 1.08 -1.84
C VAL A 223 14.32 2.44 -2.49
N GLY A 224 13.26 2.93 -3.11
CA GLY A 224 13.25 4.21 -3.79
C GLY A 224 11.86 4.81 -3.84
N GLY A 225 11.78 6.07 -4.19
CA GLY A 225 10.51 6.77 -4.25
C GLY A 225 10.66 8.28 -4.29
N ARG A 226 9.74 8.99 -3.63
CA ARG A 226 9.71 10.45 -3.61
C ARG A 226 9.42 11.00 -2.22
N VAL A 227 10.05 12.11 -1.89
CA VAL A 227 9.66 12.96 -0.75
C VAL A 227 8.78 14.08 -1.27
N LEU A 228 7.59 14.24 -0.69
CA LEU A 228 6.57 15.16 -1.18
C LEU A 228 5.95 15.96 -0.03
N ASN A 229 5.53 17.18 -0.30
CA ASN A 229 4.69 17.95 0.61
C ASN A 229 3.22 17.48 0.51
N PHE A 230 2.61 17.19 1.63
CA PHE A 230 1.18 16.83 1.69
C PHE A 230 0.31 18.08 1.93
N PRO A 231 -0.83 18.26 1.26
CA PRO A 231 -1.43 17.39 0.24
C PRO A 231 -1.05 17.77 -1.21
N SER A 232 -0.17 18.75 -1.41
CA SER A 232 0.13 19.32 -2.72
C SER A 232 0.94 18.41 -3.63
N ASN A 233 1.58 17.38 -3.09
CA ASN A 233 2.51 16.50 -3.79
C ASN A 233 3.67 17.23 -4.52
N THR A 234 3.97 18.46 -4.06
CA THR A 234 5.15 19.21 -4.52
C THR A 234 6.43 18.73 -3.82
N THR A 235 7.57 18.95 -4.43
CA THR A 235 8.87 18.64 -3.81
C THR A 235 9.19 19.65 -2.70
N PRO A 236 9.58 19.22 -1.49
CA PRO A 236 10.01 20.14 -0.45
C PRO A 236 11.33 20.81 -0.83
N ALA A 237 11.37 22.15 -0.75
CA ALA A 237 12.56 22.92 -1.07
C ALA A 237 13.64 22.80 0.03
N ASN A 238 14.92 22.76 -0.38
CA ASN A 238 16.09 22.75 0.52
C ASN A 238 16.01 21.66 1.61
N ALA A 239 15.47 20.51 1.26
CA ALA A 239 15.31 19.40 2.18
C ALA A 239 16.37 18.31 1.98
N THR A 240 16.81 17.70 3.06
CA THR A 240 17.74 16.57 3.06
C THR A 240 17.04 15.34 3.63
N LEU A 241 17.05 14.24 2.88
CA LEU A 241 16.62 12.92 3.35
C LEU A 241 17.84 12.14 3.85
N ASN A 242 17.75 11.64 5.09
CA ASN A 242 18.68 10.65 5.63
C ASN A 242 17.91 9.36 5.95
N VAL A 243 18.48 8.21 5.63
CA VAL A 243 17.88 6.90 5.92
C VAL A 243 18.73 6.16 6.93
N TYR A 244 18.13 5.79 8.07
CA TYR A 244 18.82 5.12 9.17
C TYR A 244 18.22 3.76 9.46
N PRO A 245 19.03 2.71 9.69
CA PRO A 245 18.53 1.48 10.31
C PRO A 245 18.16 1.77 11.77
N VAL A 246 17.02 1.21 12.22
CA VAL A 246 16.53 1.43 13.57
C VAL A 246 16.25 0.12 14.31
N ASN A 247 16.32 0.18 15.63
CA ASN A 247 15.89 -0.91 16.49
C ASN A 247 14.38 -1.12 16.34
N ALA A 248 13.94 -2.35 16.11
CA ALA A 248 12.55 -2.68 15.81
C ALA A 248 11.58 -2.39 16.96
N THR A 249 12.08 -2.37 18.22
CA THR A 249 11.26 -2.15 19.43
C THR A 249 11.20 -0.70 19.83
N THR A 250 12.35 0.01 19.75
CA THR A 250 12.47 1.38 20.27
C THR A 250 12.51 2.46 19.19
N GLY A 251 12.70 2.09 17.92
CA GLY A 251 12.90 3.03 16.83
C GLY A 251 14.21 3.83 16.91
N ALA A 252 15.05 3.57 17.93
CA ALA A 252 16.34 4.23 18.05
C ALA A 252 17.28 3.80 16.91
N ARG A 253 18.03 4.75 16.37
CA ARG A 253 19.02 4.48 15.31
C ARG A 253 20.09 3.51 15.80
N THR A 254 20.38 2.49 15.03
CA THR A 254 21.36 1.45 15.37
C THR A 254 22.71 1.65 14.67
N GLY A 255 22.84 2.67 13.82
CA GLY A 255 24.05 2.99 13.08
C GLY A 255 23.96 4.34 12.38
N GLY A 256 24.95 4.64 11.58
CA GLY A 256 24.97 5.82 10.70
C GLY A 256 23.93 5.74 9.60
N SER A 257 23.71 6.86 8.90
CA SER A 257 22.87 6.91 7.71
C SER A 257 23.42 5.98 6.61
N ILE A 258 22.55 5.12 6.06
CA ILE A 258 22.86 4.29 4.89
C ILE A 258 22.69 5.05 3.57
N ALA A 259 22.00 6.19 3.60
CA ALA A 259 21.86 7.10 2.47
C ALA A 259 21.59 8.52 2.96
N THR A 260 22.18 9.49 2.27
CA THR A 260 21.91 10.93 2.44
C THR A 260 21.63 11.50 1.06
N VAL A 261 20.45 12.08 0.87
CA VAL A 261 20.01 12.63 -0.43
C VAL A 261 19.58 14.09 -0.25
N GLN A 262 20.23 14.98 -0.96
CA GLN A 262 19.75 16.35 -1.11
C GLN A 262 18.60 16.34 -2.11
N LEU A 263 17.41 16.73 -1.67
CA LEU A 263 16.23 16.67 -2.51
C LEU A 263 16.21 17.80 -3.53
N THR A 264 16.01 17.44 -4.77
CA THR A 264 15.93 18.35 -5.93
C THR A 264 14.90 17.85 -6.94
N GLY A 265 14.62 18.63 -7.96
CA GLY A 265 13.74 18.23 -9.06
C GLY A 265 12.35 17.81 -8.59
N ASP A 266 11.99 16.56 -8.79
CA ASP A 266 10.70 16.00 -8.46
C ASP A 266 10.64 15.32 -7.07
N GLY A 267 11.68 15.49 -6.25
CA GLY A 267 11.78 14.88 -4.91
C GLY A 267 12.14 13.40 -4.90
N SER A 268 12.60 12.86 -6.03
CA SER A 268 12.99 11.45 -6.14
C SER A 268 14.22 11.12 -5.28
N PHE A 269 14.21 9.92 -4.71
CA PHE A 269 15.35 9.35 -4.00
C PHE A 269 15.54 7.87 -4.37
N GLY A 270 16.76 7.39 -4.21
CA GLY A 270 17.12 5.99 -4.45
C GLY A 270 17.37 5.66 -5.93
N PRO A 271 17.50 4.37 -6.27
CA PRO A 271 17.33 3.23 -5.35
C PRO A 271 18.43 3.15 -4.29
N ILE A 272 18.05 2.86 -3.04
CA ILE A 272 18.92 2.67 -1.88
C ILE A 272 18.99 1.17 -1.59
N THR A 273 20.18 0.62 -1.44
CA THR A 273 20.35 -0.78 -1.03
C THR A 273 20.01 -0.93 0.45
N ALA A 274 19.07 -1.82 0.76
CA ALA A 274 18.54 -2.03 2.10
C ALA A 274 18.33 -3.54 2.39
N SER A 275 18.09 -3.89 3.66
CA SER A 275 17.63 -5.22 4.05
C SER A 275 16.10 -5.25 4.09
N GLY A 276 15.49 -6.30 3.52
CA GLY A 276 14.02 -6.47 3.53
C GLY A 276 13.42 -6.77 4.91
N THR A 277 14.23 -7.16 5.89
CA THR A 277 13.80 -7.51 7.25
C THR A 277 14.09 -6.42 8.28
N GLN A 278 14.90 -5.41 7.93
CA GLN A 278 15.27 -4.31 8.79
C GLN A 278 14.20 -3.21 8.75
N ARG A 279 13.92 -2.57 9.89
CA ARG A 279 13.14 -1.34 9.97
C ARG A 279 14.03 -0.13 9.75
N TYR A 280 13.47 0.89 9.11
CA TYR A 280 14.19 2.12 8.79
C TYR A 280 13.41 3.35 9.20
N GLU A 281 14.17 4.37 9.60
CA GLU A 281 13.71 5.74 9.70
C GLU A 281 14.17 6.51 8.46
N PHE A 282 13.25 7.19 7.82
CA PHE A 282 13.48 8.18 6.77
C PHE A 282 13.31 9.56 7.38
N ALA A 283 14.42 10.20 7.72
CA ALA A 283 14.43 11.51 8.36
C ALA A 283 14.60 12.61 7.31
N VAL A 284 13.56 13.42 7.12
CA VAL A 284 13.59 14.59 6.22
C VAL A 284 13.78 15.84 7.05
N THR A 285 14.93 16.50 6.89
CA THR A 285 15.24 17.76 7.58
C THR A 285 15.10 18.94 6.62
N LYS A 286 14.29 19.91 7.00
CA LYS A 286 14.08 21.16 6.26
C LYS A 286 13.66 22.28 7.21
N GLN A 287 14.12 23.50 6.98
CA GLN A 287 13.70 24.70 7.73
C GLN A 287 13.77 24.54 9.26
N GLY A 288 14.73 23.77 9.78
CA GLY A 288 14.89 23.52 11.22
C GLY A 288 13.90 22.51 11.82
N LEU A 289 13.04 21.91 11.00
CA LEU A 289 12.12 20.84 11.38
C LEU A 289 12.60 19.51 10.80
N THR A 290 12.50 18.43 11.58
CA THR A 290 12.76 17.07 11.12
C THR A 290 11.48 16.25 11.13
N HIS A 291 11.13 15.69 9.97
CA HIS A 291 10.06 14.71 9.82
C HIS A 291 10.66 13.31 9.89
N HIS A 292 10.31 12.54 10.92
CA HIS A 292 10.76 11.18 11.16
C HIS A 292 9.72 10.20 10.66
N HIS A 293 9.99 9.52 9.54
CA HIS A 293 9.08 8.51 8.99
C HIS A 293 9.61 7.12 9.30
N TYR A 294 8.87 6.37 10.09
CA TYR A 294 9.17 4.98 10.40
C TYR A 294 8.34 4.07 9.51
N PHE A 295 8.99 3.09 8.88
CA PHE A 295 8.36 2.09 8.04
C PHE A 295 8.48 0.69 8.64
N GLU A 296 7.48 -0.14 8.40
CA GLU A 296 7.62 -1.58 8.62
C GLU A 296 8.64 -2.17 7.64
N PRO A 297 9.15 -3.40 7.87
CA PRO A 297 10.10 -4.00 6.96
C PRO A 297 9.56 -4.06 5.54
N PHE A 298 10.31 -3.55 4.57
CA PHE A 298 9.86 -3.48 3.16
C PHE A 298 9.65 -4.86 2.53
N ARG A 299 10.30 -5.91 3.07
CA ARG A 299 10.26 -7.31 2.63
C ARG A 299 10.84 -7.56 1.25
N ARG A 300 10.66 -6.66 0.29
CA ARG A 300 11.12 -6.76 -1.08
C ARG A 300 11.40 -5.40 -1.68
N THR A 301 12.04 -5.37 -2.86
CA THR A 301 12.28 -4.15 -3.62
C THR A 301 11.00 -3.36 -3.79
N ASP A 302 11.06 -2.06 -3.44
CA ASP A 302 9.97 -1.11 -3.45
C ASP A 302 10.45 0.24 -3.97
N LEU A 303 10.00 0.63 -5.15
CA LEU A 303 10.38 1.86 -5.82
C LEU A 303 9.27 2.93 -5.85
N VAL A 304 8.18 2.66 -5.13
CA VAL A 304 7.02 3.57 -5.05
C VAL A 304 6.79 4.13 -3.66
N VAL A 305 7.83 4.17 -2.83
CA VAL A 305 7.76 4.74 -1.48
C VAL A 305 7.45 6.23 -1.54
N ARG A 306 6.56 6.69 -0.67
CA ARG A 306 6.28 8.13 -0.47
C ARG A 306 6.56 8.53 0.96
N VAL A 307 7.37 9.57 1.11
CA VAL A 307 7.67 10.22 2.39
C VAL A 307 6.95 11.57 2.36
N LEU A 308 5.81 11.65 3.07
CA LEU A 308 4.93 12.81 3.02
C LEU A 308 5.27 13.79 4.14
N THR A 309 5.77 14.96 3.79
CA THR A 309 6.18 16.02 4.73
C THR A 309 5.27 17.25 4.61
N ASN A 310 5.51 18.26 5.44
CA ASN A 310 4.90 19.57 5.34
C ASN A 310 5.96 20.65 5.58
N ASP A 311 5.82 21.80 4.95
CA ASP A 311 6.55 22.99 5.36
C ASP A 311 5.90 23.57 6.61
N ALA A 312 6.68 24.17 7.50
CA ALA A 312 6.18 24.77 8.72
C ALA A 312 5.07 25.81 8.40
N GLY A 313 3.94 25.70 9.09
CA GLY A 313 2.78 26.54 8.88
C GLY A 313 1.98 26.29 7.59
N THR A 314 2.20 25.15 6.91
CA THR A 314 1.46 24.77 5.69
C THR A 314 0.89 23.36 5.73
N GLY A 315 -0.05 23.05 4.86
CA GLY A 315 -0.61 21.70 4.74
C GLY A 315 -1.16 21.18 6.06
N ALA A 316 -0.78 19.96 6.45
CA ALA A 316 -1.22 19.38 7.72
C ALA A 316 -0.58 20.02 8.96
N ASP A 317 0.52 20.77 8.81
CA ASP A 317 1.20 21.42 9.94
C ASP A 317 0.32 22.47 10.65
N VAL A 318 -0.56 23.15 9.89
CA VAL A 318 -1.51 24.13 10.46
C VAL A 318 -2.61 23.50 11.33
N LEU A 319 -2.77 22.17 11.25
CA LEU A 319 -3.74 21.41 12.03
C LEU A 319 -3.18 20.93 13.37
N LEU A 320 -1.87 21.09 13.57
CA LEU A 320 -1.15 20.52 14.70
C LEU A 320 -0.69 21.61 15.67
N GLU A 321 -0.90 21.37 16.94
CA GLU A 321 -0.27 22.15 17.98
C GLU A 321 1.03 21.50 18.37
N ARG A 322 2.14 22.21 18.16
CA ARG A 322 3.50 21.72 18.43
C ARG A 322 4.15 22.51 19.58
N GLY A 323 4.94 21.82 20.38
CA GLY A 323 5.64 22.44 21.50
C GLY A 323 6.80 21.58 22.01
N ALA A 324 7.71 22.21 22.80
CA ALA A 324 8.85 21.51 23.36
C ALA A 324 8.47 20.52 24.49
N ALA A 325 7.27 20.67 25.06
CA ALA A 325 6.84 19.87 26.21
C ALA A 325 6.19 18.54 25.84
N HIS A 326 5.79 18.34 24.58
CA HIS A 326 5.10 17.15 24.14
C HIS A 326 5.55 16.64 22.76
N THR A 327 5.21 15.41 22.46
CA THR A 327 5.42 14.75 21.15
C THR A 327 4.16 14.86 20.31
N THR A 328 4.34 15.09 19.00
CA THR A 328 3.27 15.05 17.99
C THR A 328 3.58 13.96 16.98
N MET A 329 2.56 13.15 16.62
CA MET A 329 2.73 12.07 15.66
C MET A 329 1.52 11.88 14.75
N LEU A 330 1.76 11.20 13.62
CA LEU A 330 0.75 10.69 12.69
C LEU A 330 0.88 9.16 12.59
N ALA A 331 -0.19 8.44 12.85
CA ALA A 331 -0.34 7.05 12.43
C ALA A 331 -1.03 7.02 11.06
N TYR A 332 -0.41 6.40 10.06
CA TYR A 332 -0.86 6.40 8.66
C TYR A 332 -0.86 5.01 8.06
N ARG A 333 -1.89 4.68 7.25
CA ARG A 333 -1.96 3.50 6.37
C ARG A 333 -2.92 3.75 5.21
N ASN A 334 -2.84 2.96 4.13
CA ASN A 334 -3.76 3.08 2.98
C ASN A 334 -5.01 2.18 3.14
N LYS A 335 -5.58 2.17 4.33
CA LYS A 335 -6.81 1.45 4.69
C LYS A 335 -7.46 2.20 5.84
N GLU A 336 -8.75 2.49 5.76
CA GLU A 336 -9.47 3.18 6.82
C GLU A 336 -9.51 2.34 8.12
N TRP A 337 -9.41 3.01 9.26
CA TRP A 337 -9.66 2.38 10.57
C TRP A 337 -11.16 2.21 10.80
N TRP A 338 -11.61 0.98 10.93
CA TRP A 338 -12.98 0.63 11.30
C TRP A 338 -12.99 -0.08 12.65
N THR A 339 -13.08 0.67 13.72
CA THR A 339 -13.00 0.14 15.09
C THR A 339 -14.18 -0.74 15.47
N ASP A 340 -15.35 -0.50 14.90
CA ASP A 340 -16.54 -1.36 15.03
C ASP A 340 -16.44 -2.66 14.22
N GLU A 341 -15.46 -2.79 13.35
CA GLU A 341 -15.09 -4.00 12.60
C GLU A 341 -13.79 -4.65 13.12
N GLY A 342 -13.30 -4.20 14.29
CA GLY A 342 -12.15 -4.81 14.97
C GLY A 342 -10.78 -4.14 14.73
N ASP A 343 -10.69 -3.05 13.95
CA ASP A 343 -9.47 -2.25 13.91
C ASP A 343 -9.20 -1.59 15.27
N THR A 344 -7.95 -1.59 15.70
CA THR A 344 -7.53 -0.83 16.89
C THR A 344 -6.32 0.04 16.59
N LEU A 345 -6.20 1.14 17.31
CA LEU A 345 -4.99 1.96 17.38
C LEU A 345 -4.81 2.44 18.81
N THR A 346 -3.66 2.15 19.40
CA THR A 346 -3.31 2.56 20.76
C THR A 346 -1.98 3.30 20.79
N ILE A 347 -1.85 4.28 21.69
CA ILE A 347 -0.61 4.97 22.00
C ILE A 347 -0.31 4.72 23.49
N ASN A 348 0.84 4.11 23.79
CA ASN A 348 1.22 3.71 25.15
C ASN A 348 0.10 2.94 25.88
N GLY A 349 -0.62 2.09 25.16
CA GLY A 349 -1.74 1.29 25.67
C GLY A 349 -3.09 2.02 25.74
N THR A 350 -3.15 3.32 25.49
CA THR A 350 -4.40 4.08 25.44
C THR A 350 -5.01 4.02 24.05
N SER A 351 -6.27 3.59 23.94
CA SER A 351 -7.01 3.62 22.65
C SER A 351 -7.25 5.05 22.21
N VAL A 352 -6.95 5.34 20.93
CA VAL A 352 -7.01 6.68 20.36
C VAL A 352 -7.95 6.80 19.16
N THR A 353 -8.75 5.75 18.89
CA THR A 353 -9.76 5.75 17.83
C THR A 353 -11.14 5.47 18.41
N THR A 354 -12.14 6.18 17.89
CA THR A 354 -13.56 5.91 18.18
C THR A 354 -14.27 5.54 16.88
N ALA A 355 -15.18 4.59 16.91
CA ALA A 355 -15.82 3.98 15.74
C ALA A 355 -16.37 4.98 14.71
N PRO A 356 -17.16 6.00 15.05
CA PRO A 356 -17.76 6.87 14.05
C PRO A 356 -16.73 7.72 13.27
N ARG A 357 -15.57 8.01 13.88
CA ARG A 357 -14.53 8.85 13.27
C ARG A 357 -13.53 8.07 12.48
N SER A 358 -13.19 6.86 12.94
CA SER A 358 -12.21 6.02 12.29
C SER A 358 -12.69 5.48 10.95
N ARG A 359 -13.99 5.32 10.72
CA ARG A 359 -14.53 4.73 9.48
C ARG A 359 -14.09 5.40 8.17
N GLY A 360 -13.67 6.64 8.20
CA GLY A 360 -13.18 7.35 7.01
C GLY A 360 -11.71 7.76 7.09
N ALA A 361 -11.01 7.48 8.21
CA ALA A 361 -9.66 7.94 8.44
C ALA A 361 -8.62 6.91 8.01
N ILE A 362 -7.63 7.34 7.23
CA ILE A 362 -6.39 6.61 6.92
C ILE A 362 -5.19 7.19 7.66
N GLY A 363 -5.33 8.41 8.20
CA GLY A 363 -4.34 9.10 9.03
C GLY A 363 -4.96 9.61 10.32
N VAL A 364 -4.31 9.32 11.46
CA VAL A 364 -4.74 9.79 12.78
C VAL A 364 -3.60 10.57 13.41
N PHE A 365 -3.78 11.89 13.52
CA PHE A 365 -2.86 12.76 14.24
C PHE A 365 -3.07 12.67 15.74
N ALA A 366 -1.99 12.58 16.51
CA ALA A 366 -2.01 12.63 17.96
C ALA A 366 -1.10 13.74 18.47
N PHE A 367 -1.65 14.65 19.26
CA PHE A 367 -0.95 15.78 19.87
C PHE A 367 -1.73 16.30 21.08
N ASP A 368 -1.09 17.12 21.90
CA ASP A 368 -1.69 17.79 23.07
C ASP A 368 -2.47 19.04 22.59
N ALA A 369 -3.77 18.88 22.38
CA ALA A 369 -4.62 19.96 21.91
C ALA A 369 -4.89 20.99 23.02
N GLY A 370 -4.67 22.27 22.72
CA GLY A 370 -4.72 23.35 23.71
C GLY A 370 -3.46 23.43 24.58
N GLN A 371 -2.50 22.56 24.42
CA GLN A 371 -1.24 22.48 25.15
C GLN A 371 -1.45 22.49 26.68
N ASP A 372 -2.51 21.84 27.15
CA ASP A 372 -2.94 21.84 28.55
C ASP A 372 -2.35 20.67 29.38
N LYS A 373 -1.53 19.82 28.73
CA LYS A 373 -0.88 18.64 29.32
C LYS A 373 -1.86 17.58 29.80
N ARG A 374 -3.00 17.46 29.13
CA ARG A 374 -4.05 16.47 29.39
C ARG A 374 -4.32 15.68 28.13
N SER A 375 -4.94 14.52 28.32
CA SER A 375 -5.39 13.67 27.22
C SER A 375 -6.90 13.54 27.24
N ASN A 376 -7.54 13.79 26.08
CA ASN A 376 -8.97 13.56 25.86
C ASN A 376 -9.17 12.81 24.54
N PRO A 377 -8.79 11.51 24.48
CA PRO A 377 -8.70 10.76 23.23
C PRO A 377 -10.04 10.51 22.52
N GLY A 378 -11.16 10.75 23.20
CA GLY A 378 -12.51 10.61 22.62
C GLY A 378 -12.91 11.73 21.67
N THR A 379 -12.13 12.81 21.57
CA THR A 379 -12.48 14.00 20.79
C THR A 379 -11.38 14.31 19.75
N ALA A 380 -11.78 14.46 18.48
CA ALA A 380 -10.85 14.94 17.46
C ALA A 380 -10.77 16.48 17.53
N PRO A 381 -9.55 17.05 17.65
CA PRO A 381 -9.35 18.47 17.77
C PRO A 381 -9.70 19.24 16.50
N GLY A 382 -10.34 20.39 16.63
CA GLY A 382 -10.50 21.41 15.60
C GLY A 382 -10.99 20.86 14.24
N LEU A 383 -10.33 21.28 13.18
CA LEU A 383 -10.67 20.89 11.79
C LEU A 383 -10.50 19.40 11.52
N LEU A 384 -9.66 18.67 12.27
CA LEU A 384 -9.49 17.22 12.14
C LEU A 384 -10.79 16.44 12.40
N SER A 385 -11.80 17.10 12.96
CA SER A 385 -13.14 16.53 13.13
C SER A 385 -13.96 16.45 11.84
N PHE A 386 -13.62 17.20 10.81
CA PHE A 386 -14.41 17.36 9.58
C PHE A 386 -13.67 16.98 8.30
N LEU A 387 -12.33 16.93 8.33
CA LEU A 387 -11.55 16.64 7.13
C LEU A 387 -11.74 15.18 6.68
N PRO A 388 -11.87 14.93 5.37
CA PRO A 388 -11.94 13.58 4.84
C PRO A 388 -10.56 12.87 4.97
N PHE A 389 -10.59 11.57 5.18
CA PHE A 389 -9.43 10.65 5.21
C PHE A 389 -8.43 10.88 6.34
N ILE A 390 -8.51 11.98 7.07
CA ILE A 390 -7.66 12.24 8.24
C ILE A 390 -8.53 12.54 9.46
N SER A 391 -8.02 12.20 10.63
CA SER A 391 -8.63 12.48 11.93
C SER A 391 -7.55 12.88 12.92
N GLY A 392 -7.96 13.23 14.13
CA GLY A 392 -7.04 13.55 15.21
C GLY A 392 -7.53 13.04 16.55
N THR A 393 -6.63 13.00 17.49
CA THR A 393 -6.91 12.65 18.88
C THR A 393 -6.09 13.57 19.79
N ASP A 394 -6.71 14.02 20.86
CA ASP A 394 -6.05 14.81 21.88
C ASP A 394 -5.35 13.89 22.87
N VAL A 395 -4.02 13.81 22.76
CA VAL A 395 -3.18 12.96 23.64
C VAL A 395 -1.92 13.70 24.03
N TYR A 396 -1.77 13.96 25.32
CA TYR A 396 -0.54 14.47 25.88
C TYR A 396 0.49 13.36 26.05
N ILE A 397 1.57 13.45 25.29
CA ILE A 397 2.75 12.57 25.39
C ILE A 397 3.91 13.46 25.80
N PRO A 398 4.27 13.52 27.12
CA PRO A 398 5.33 14.42 27.58
C PRO A 398 6.65 14.05 26.91
N SER A 399 7.29 15.05 26.26
CA SER A 399 8.54 14.83 25.54
C SER A 399 9.66 14.39 26.50
N SER A 400 10.35 13.32 26.15
CA SER A 400 11.48 12.77 26.88
C SER A 400 12.32 11.91 25.93
N PRO A 401 13.35 12.48 25.26
CA PRO A 401 14.10 11.76 24.22
C PRO A 401 14.73 10.44 24.65
N ALA A 402 14.92 10.23 25.95
CA ALA A 402 15.40 8.97 26.51
C ALA A 402 14.31 7.88 26.65
N SER A 403 13.04 8.24 26.49
CA SER A 403 11.91 7.30 26.52
C SER A 403 11.46 6.90 25.13
N THR A 404 10.69 5.82 25.07
CA THR A 404 10.11 5.31 23.82
C THR A 404 8.59 5.46 23.87
N VAL A 405 8.00 6.06 22.84
CA VAL A 405 6.57 5.99 22.59
C VAL A 405 6.27 4.70 21.85
N VAL A 406 5.24 3.97 22.29
CA VAL A 406 4.81 2.71 21.68
C VAL A 406 3.43 2.91 21.05
N VAL A 407 3.31 2.56 19.78
CA VAL A 407 2.05 2.61 19.04
C VAL A 407 1.74 1.26 18.46
N GLU A 408 0.53 0.76 18.70
CA GLU A 408 0.09 -0.54 18.24
C GLU A 408 -1.21 -0.40 17.45
N SER A 409 -1.30 -1.14 16.34
CA SER A 409 -2.49 -1.25 15.52
C SER A 409 -2.79 -2.71 15.22
N HIS A 410 -4.01 -3.16 15.54
CA HIS A 410 -4.54 -4.42 15.07
C HIS A 410 -5.47 -4.14 13.91
N GLN A 411 -5.29 -4.84 12.79
CA GLN A 411 -6.11 -4.65 11.60
C GLN A 411 -7.25 -5.67 11.57
N ARG A 412 -8.46 -5.22 11.18
CA ARG A 412 -9.59 -6.13 10.90
C ARG A 412 -9.20 -7.20 9.89
N GLY A 413 -9.52 -8.43 10.18
CA GLY A 413 -9.14 -9.60 9.37
C GLY A 413 -7.66 -9.99 9.45
N GLY A 414 -6.84 -9.28 10.24
CA GLY A 414 -5.43 -9.61 10.46
C GLY A 414 -5.23 -10.52 11.68
N LEU A 415 -4.11 -11.27 11.67
CA LEU A 415 -3.75 -12.18 12.77
C LEU A 415 -2.76 -11.56 13.74
N GLN A 416 -2.08 -10.49 13.36
CA GLN A 416 -1.00 -9.89 14.13
C GLN A 416 -1.28 -8.42 14.45
N THR A 417 -0.69 -7.97 15.56
CA THR A 417 -0.65 -6.57 15.93
C THR A 417 0.61 -5.94 15.35
N HIS A 418 0.44 -4.88 14.57
CA HIS A 418 1.52 -4.05 14.09
C HIS A 418 1.98 -3.14 15.21
N ARG A 419 3.29 -3.02 15.40
CA ARG A 419 3.86 -2.24 16.49
C ARG A 419 5.01 -1.37 16.01
N PHE A 420 4.99 -0.10 16.43
CA PHE A 420 6.10 0.83 16.35
C PHE A 420 6.53 1.29 17.74
N GLY A 421 7.85 1.38 17.95
CA GLY A 421 8.43 2.23 18.96
C GLY A 421 9.20 3.35 18.28
N PHE A 422 9.25 4.52 18.89
CA PHE A 422 10.10 5.62 18.43
C PHE A 422 10.55 6.48 19.61
N PRO A 423 11.73 7.15 19.52
CA PRO A 423 12.19 8.08 20.55
C PRO A 423 11.19 9.23 20.74
N ASN A 424 10.91 9.57 21.97
CA ASN A 424 9.89 10.55 22.34
C ASN A 424 10.40 11.99 22.12
N PHE A 425 10.38 12.45 20.86
CA PHE A 425 10.92 13.74 20.44
C PHE A 425 10.02 14.91 20.85
N PRO A 426 10.62 16.07 21.23
CA PRO A 426 9.86 17.32 21.38
C PRO A 426 9.35 17.81 20.03
N SER A 427 8.08 18.20 19.96
CA SER A 427 7.40 18.48 18.69
C SER A 427 7.63 19.90 18.14
N ASP A 428 8.31 20.78 18.88
CA ASP A 428 8.71 22.09 18.35
C ASP A 428 9.68 21.98 17.15
N LYS A 429 10.47 20.91 17.08
CA LYS A 429 11.45 20.63 16.02
C LYS A 429 11.29 19.29 15.33
N ASN A 430 10.33 18.49 15.74
CA ASN A 430 10.18 17.12 15.23
C ASN A 430 8.71 16.78 15.00
N VAL A 431 8.44 16.04 13.93
CA VAL A 431 7.14 15.42 13.67
C VAL A 431 7.38 13.95 13.31
N VAL A 432 6.65 13.04 13.93
CA VAL A 432 6.78 11.60 13.70
C VAL A 432 5.63 11.10 12.86
N THR A 433 5.94 10.31 11.82
CA THR A 433 4.95 9.56 11.03
C THR A 433 5.26 8.08 11.09
N LEU A 434 4.27 7.29 11.46
CA LEU A 434 4.34 5.83 11.46
C LEU A 434 3.56 5.31 10.27
N ASN A 435 4.25 4.66 9.33
CA ASN A 435 3.66 4.11 8.12
C ASN A 435 3.37 2.63 8.36
N PHE A 436 2.14 2.33 8.77
CA PHE A 436 1.68 0.97 8.97
C PHE A 436 1.41 0.29 7.63
N ASP A 437 1.80 -0.96 7.50
CA ASP A 437 1.34 -1.79 6.39
C ASP A 437 -0.20 -1.87 6.44
N ASP A 438 -0.84 -1.78 5.28
CA ASP A 438 -2.31 -1.80 5.12
C ASP A 438 -2.85 -3.20 4.77
N PHE A 439 -2.01 -4.21 4.83
CA PHE A 439 -2.33 -5.61 4.60
C PHE A 439 -2.06 -6.44 5.86
N PRO A 440 -2.82 -7.52 6.09
CA PRO A 440 -2.58 -8.41 7.22
C PRO A 440 -1.17 -9.00 7.14
N GLN A 441 -0.47 -8.98 8.27
CA GLN A 441 0.75 -9.76 8.44
C GLN A 441 0.32 -11.20 8.70
N LEU A 442 0.76 -12.15 7.86
CA LEU A 442 0.51 -13.59 8.02
C LEU A 442 1.55 -14.22 8.94
#